data_907fd0b51761f7725ca0e35280542832
#
_entry.id   907fd0b51761f7725ca0e35280542832
#
_cell.length_a   1.000
_cell.length_b   1.000
_cell.length_c   1.000
_cell.angle_alpha   90.00
_cell.angle_beta   90.00
_cell.angle_gamma   90.00
#
_symmetry.space_group_name_H-M   'P 1'
#
loop_
_entity.id
_entity.type
_entity.pdbx_description
1 polymer ?
#
loop_
_entity_poly.entity_id
_entity_poly.type
_entity_poly.pdbx_seq_one_letter_code
_entity_poly.pdbx_strand_id
1 'polypeptide(L)'
;MEVKLAMAKVHKYAVSESGDTFEITERPKGGLSLILADGQGSGRSAKQNSNLVVAKAVAMIGEGARDGAVARAVHDMLFAAKDGKISAELLIVSADTASNTLVISRNTACPVLVYRNDKAVSLQGDSGPIGVRASTKP
;
A
#
# COMPACT_ATOMS: atom_id res chain seq x y z
N MET A 1 -18.35 -14.63 -1.02
CA MET A 1 -17.40 -13.91 -1.91
C MET A 1 -16.11 -14.71 -1.97
N GLU A 2 -15.62 -14.94 -3.16
CA GLU A 2 -14.32 -15.57 -3.38
C GLU A 2 -13.32 -14.49 -3.80
N VAL A 3 -12.12 -14.50 -3.22
CA VAL A 3 -11.07 -13.53 -3.52
C VAL A 3 -9.88 -14.29 -4.10
N LYS A 4 -9.47 -13.91 -5.30
CA LYS A 4 -8.26 -14.43 -5.95
C LYS A 4 -7.27 -13.30 -6.14
N LEU A 5 -6.03 -13.52 -5.73
CA LEU A 5 -4.96 -12.55 -5.84
C LEU A 5 -3.81 -13.12 -6.67
N ALA A 6 -3.21 -12.25 -7.46
CA ALA A 6 -2.00 -12.56 -8.19
C ALA A 6 -1.09 -11.35 -8.18
N MET A 7 0.22 -11.58 -8.16
CA MET A 7 1.19 -10.50 -8.22
C MET A 7 2.39 -10.88 -9.07
N ALA A 8 2.98 -9.86 -9.69
CA ALA A 8 4.20 -10.01 -10.48
C ALA A 8 5.08 -8.79 -10.23
N LYS A 9 6.38 -9.01 -10.25
CA LYS A 9 7.36 -7.96 -10.02
C LYS A 9 8.61 -8.21 -10.85
N VAL A 10 9.15 -7.14 -11.45
CA VAL A 10 10.39 -7.19 -12.21
C VAL A 10 11.33 -6.10 -11.71
N HIS A 11 12.63 -6.34 -11.81
CA HIS A 11 13.65 -5.33 -11.51
C HIS A 11 13.73 -4.30 -12.64
N LYS A 12 14.10 -3.07 -12.30
CA LYS A 12 14.56 -2.12 -13.29
C LYS A 12 15.85 -2.63 -13.94
N TYR A 13 16.08 -2.27 -15.20
CA TYR A 13 17.34 -2.57 -15.88
C TYR A 13 18.51 -2.02 -15.05
N ALA A 14 19.56 -2.83 -14.95
CA ALA A 14 20.80 -2.55 -14.20
C ALA A 14 20.63 -2.37 -12.67
N VAL A 15 19.45 -2.69 -12.10
CA VAL A 15 19.22 -2.70 -10.66
C VAL A 15 19.01 -4.13 -10.19
N SER A 16 19.78 -4.55 -9.18
CA SER A 16 19.73 -5.93 -8.66
C SER A 16 18.52 -6.20 -7.77
N GLU A 17 17.88 -5.19 -7.23
CA GLU A 17 16.78 -5.31 -6.28
C GLU A 17 15.73 -4.24 -6.55
N SER A 18 14.45 -4.66 -6.60
CA SER A 18 13.33 -3.73 -6.72
C SER A 18 13.08 -3.01 -5.41
N GLY A 19 12.76 -1.72 -5.47
CA GLY A 19 12.33 -0.93 -4.32
C GLY A 19 10.91 -1.22 -3.85
N ASP A 20 10.17 -2.06 -4.58
CA ASP A 20 8.77 -2.38 -4.27
C ASP A 20 8.68 -3.55 -3.29
N THR A 21 7.67 -3.51 -2.45
CA THR A 21 7.33 -4.62 -1.56
C THR A 21 5.84 -4.90 -1.62
N PHE A 22 5.48 -6.15 -1.77
CA PHE A 22 4.13 -6.67 -1.69
C PHE A 22 3.94 -7.50 -0.44
N GLU A 23 2.74 -7.47 0.10
CA GLU A 23 2.32 -8.42 1.13
C GLU A 23 0.82 -8.66 1.04
N ILE A 24 0.41 -9.90 1.32
CA ILE A 24 -1.00 -10.28 1.44
C ILE A 24 -1.20 -10.74 2.88
N THR A 25 -2.20 -10.19 3.55
CA THR A 25 -2.50 -10.56 4.93
C THR A 25 -3.98 -10.81 5.13
N GLU A 26 -4.32 -11.73 6.02
CA GLU A 26 -5.70 -11.99 6.40
C GLU A 26 -6.22 -10.87 7.32
N ARG A 27 -7.50 -10.57 7.16
CA ARG A 27 -8.18 -9.61 8.03
C ARG A 27 -8.82 -10.36 9.20
N PRO A 28 -8.75 -9.83 10.44
CA PRO A 28 -9.25 -10.54 11.63
C PRO A 28 -10.73 -10.94 11.56
N LYS A 29 -11.55 -10.15 10.88
CA LYS A 29 -13.00 -10.38 10.76
C LYS A 29 -13.39 -11.02 9.43
N GLY A 30 -12.44 -11.50 8.68
CA GLY A 30 -12.64 -12.14 7.38
C GLY A 30 -12.23 -11.28 6.22
N GLY A 31 -11.64 -11.92 5.22
CA GLY A 31 -11.14 -11.28 4.01
C GLY A 31 -9.63 -11.15 3.98
N LEU A 32 -9.16 -10.45 2.96
CA LEU A 32 -7.74 -10.28 2.67
C LEU A 32 -7.42 -8.82 2.39
N SER A 33 -6.22 -8.41 2.73
CA SER A 33 -5.65 -7.12 2.31
C SER A 33 -4.39 -7.38 1.51
N LEU A 34 -4.27 -6.70 0.37
CA LEU A 34 -3.06 -6.61 -0.42
C LEU A 34 -2.42 -5.25 -0.14
N ILE A 35 -1.15 -5.26 0.24
CA ILE A 35 -0.40 -4.05 0.51
C ILE A 35 0.75 -3.99 -0.48
N LEU A 36 0.86 -2.85 -1.17
CA LEU A 36 1.95 -2.55 -2.09
C LEU A 36 2.60 -1.24 -1.66
N ALA A 37 3.90 -1.27 -1.48
CA ALA A 37 4.67 -0.06 -1.22
C ALA A 37 5.83 0.06 -2.21
N ASP A 38 6.05 1.28 -2.68
CA ASP A 38 7.17 1.66 -3.53
C ASP A 38 8.03 2.68 -2.76
N GLY A 39 9.22 2.26 -2.36
CA GLY A 39 10.15 3.12 -1.63
C GLY A 39 10.82 4.13 -2.55
N GLN A 40 11.03 5.35 -2.04
CA GLN A 40 11.72 6.41 -2.76
C GLN A 40 13.09 5.95 -3.23
N GLY A 41 13.42 6.25 -4.50
CA GLY A 41 14.68 5.88 -5.12
C GLY A 41 14.65 4.48 -5.71
N SER A 42 15.76 3.79 -5.65
CA SER A 42 15.90 2.45 -6.21
C SER A 42 16.91 1.62 -5.40
N GLY A 43 16.91 0.30 -5.66
CA GLY A 43 17.86 -0.59 -5.05
C GLY A 43 17.57 -0.89 -3.58
N ARG A 44 18.62 -1.22 -2.84
CA ARG A 44 18.53 -1.73 -1.48
C ARG A 44 17.89 -0.77 -0.48
N SER A 45 18.23 0.52 -0.55
CA SER A 45 17.68 1.52 0.36
C SER A 45 16.16 1.68 0.17
N ALA A 46 15.72 1.77 -1.09
CA ALA A 46 14.29 1.83 -1.40
C ALA A 46 13.57 0.57 -0.92
N LYS A 47 14.17 -0.59 -1.08
CA LYS A 47 13.61 -1.87 -0.61
C LYS A 47 13.49 -1.91 0.91
N GLN A 48 14.48 -1.41 1.65
CA GLN A 48 14.40 -1.32 3.10
C GLN A 48 13.26 -0.42 3.57
N ASN A 49 13.04 0.70 2.89
CA ASN A 49 11.97 1.64 3.21
C ASN A 49 10.59 1.03 2.90
N SER A 50 10.42 0.39 1.76
CA SER A 50 9.16 -0.27 1.43
C SER A 50 8.86 -1.45 2.36
N ASN A 51 9.87 -2.21 2.78
CA ASN A 51 9.71 -3.28 3.77
C ASN A 51 9.23 -2.72 5.12
N LEU A 52 9.79 -1.60 5.56
CA LEU A 52 9.38 -0.95 6.81
C LEU A 52 7.91 -0.53 6.76
N VAL A 53 7.51 0.08 5.66
CA VAL A 53 6.13 0.53 5.42
C VAL A 53 5.16 -0.65 5.43
N VAL A 54 5.46 -1.70 4.67
CA VAL A 54 4.60 -2.88 4.57
C VAL A 54 4.51 -3.63 5.90
N ALA A 55 5.61 -3.79 6.60
CA ALA A 55 5.62 -4.47 7.91
C ALA A 55 4.70 -3.76 8.92
N LYS A 56 4.74 -2.43 8.97
CA LYS A 56 3.86 -1.66 9.85
C LYS A 56 2.39 -1.79 9.45
N ALA A 57 2.11 -1.73 8.15
CA ALA A 57 0.75 -1.87 7.63
C ALA A 57 0.17 -3.25 7.95
N VAL A 58 0.92 -4.31 7.72
CA VAL A 58 0.51 -5.70 8.03
C VAL A 58 0.19 -5.85 9.52
N ALA A 59 1.06 -5.34 10.39
CA ALA A 59 0.85 -5.43 11.84
C ALA A 59 -0.44 -4.73 12.27
N MET A 60 -0.71 -3.56 11.73
CA MET A 60 -1.92 -2.79 12.09
C MET A 60 -3.20 -3.43 11.54
N ILE A 61 -3.17 -3.94 10.32
CA ILE A 61 -4.31 -4.66 9.75
C ILE A 61 -4.60 -5.91 10.59
N GLY A 62 -3.58 -6.62 11.02
CA GLY A 62 -3.73 -7.77 11.91
C GLY A 62 -4.36 -7.45 13.26
N GLU A 63 -4.19 -6.21 13.73
CA GLU A 63 -4.84 -5.69 14.95
C GLU A 63 -6.27 -5.18 14.71
N GLY A 64 -6.75 -5.19 13.47
CA GLY A 64 -8.11 -4.78 13.13
C GLY A 64 -8.26 -3.31 12.76
N ALA A 65 -7.17 -2.59 12.53
CA ALA A 65 -7.24 -1.18 12.11
C ALA A 65 -7.88 -1.05 10.71
N ARG A 66 -8.61 0.03 10.50
CA ARG A 66 -9.17 0.38 9.18
C ARG A 66 -8.08 0.89 8.26
N ASP A 67 -8.23 0.65 6.95
CA ASP A 67 -7.21 0.97 5.95
C ASP A 67 -6.76 2.45 5.98
N GLY A 68 -7.69 3.39 6.14
CA GLY A 68 -7.35 4.80 6.25
C GLY A 68 -6.52 5.12 7.50
N ALA A 69 -6.84 4.49 8.62
CA ALA A 69 -6.06 4.62 9.86
C ALA A 69 -4.67 4.00 9.71
N VAL A 70 -4.58 2.86 9.01
CA VAL A 70 -3.30 2.21 8.68
C VAL A 70 -2.42 3.17 7.87
N ALA A 71 -2.95 3.75 6.82
CA ALA A 71 -2.19 4.67 5.96
C ALA A 71 -1.66 5.88 6.74
N ARG A 72 -2.49 6.47 7.61
CA ARG A 72 -2.05 7.60 8.44
C ARG A 72 -0.97 7.21 9.45
N ALA A 73 -1.13 6.07 10.11
CA ALA A 73 -0.15 5.61 11.08
C ALA A 73 1.18 5.22 10.44
N VAL A 74 1.14 4.59 9.26
CA VAL A 74 2.34 4.27 8.49
C VAL A 74 3.05 5.54 8.05
N HIS A 75 2.29 6.55 7.59
CA HIS A 75 2.84 7.87 7.28
C HIS A 75 3.56 8.46 8.49
N ASP A 76 2.90 8.51 9.64
CA ASP A 76 3.47 9.10 10.85
C ASP A 76 4.75 8.37 11.29
N MET A 77 4.75 7.06 11.21
CA MET A 77 5.92 6.24 11.52
C MET A 77 7.09 6.55 10.59
N LEU A 78 6.85 6.59 9.28
CA LEU A 78 7.90 6.86 8.29
C LEU A 78 8.42 8.28 8.43
N PHE A 79 7.51 9.25 8.61
CA PHE A 79 7.88 10.64 8.85
C PHE A 79 8.80 10.78 10.06
N ALA A 80 8.45 10.18 11.19
CA ALA A 80 9.25 10.22 12.40
C ALA A 80 10.58 9.48 12.24
N ALA A 81 10.57 8.28 11.64
CA ALA A 81 11.75 7.44 11.50
C ALA A 81 12.80 8.01 10.55
N LYS A 82 12.38 8.81 9.56
CA LYS A 82 13.25 9.35 8.50
C LYS A 82 13.29 10.89 8.47
N ASP A 83 12.83 11.53 9.54
CA ASP A 83 12.83 12.99 9.69
C ASP A 83 12.14 13.74 8.51
N GLY A 84 11.10 13.16 7.95
CA GLY A 84 10.38 13.73 6.81
C GLY A 84 11.16 13.78 5.51
N LYS A 85 12.28 13.04 5.40
CA LYS A 85 13.18 13.09 4.25
C LYS A 85 12.97 12.00 3.23
N ILE A 86 12.25 10.94 3.58
CA ILE A 86 12.03 9.77 2.73
C ILE A 86 10.54 9.59 2.49
N SER A 87 10.17 9.41 1.24
CA SER A 87 8.79 9.11 0.84
C SER A 87 8.63 7.65 0.43
N ALA A 88 7.40 7.19 0.47
CA ALA A 88 7.00 5.94 -0.14
C ALA A 88 5.59 6.09 -0.71
N GLU A 89 5.33 5.42 -1.82
CA GLU A 89 3.96 5.25 -2.30
C GLU A 89 3.35 4.04 -1.61
N LEU A 90 2.07 4.14 -1.27
CA LEU A 90 1.36 3.09 -0.56
C LEU A 90 -0.01 2.86 -1.19
N LEU A 91 -0.31 1.60 -1.47
CA LEU A 91 -1.60 1.13 -1.92
C LEU A 91 -2.05 -0.01 -1.02
N ILE A 92 -3.28 0.08 -0.52
CA ILE A 92 -3.91 -1.00 0.23
C ILE A 92 -5.23 -1.33 -0.47
N VAL A 93 -5.40 -2.57 -0.86
CA VAL A 93 -6.64 -3.09 -1.42
C VAL A 93 -7.16 -4.16 -0.48
N SER A 94 -8.32 -3.94 0.09
CA SER A 94 -8.92 -4.84 1.07
C SER A 94 -10.25 -5.38 0.58
N ALA A 95 -10.39 -6.69 0.58
CA ALA A 95 -11.65 -7.37 0.35
C ALA A 95 -12.18 -7.83 1.71
N ASP A 96 -13.26 -7.21 2.17
CA ASP A 96 -13.92 -7.55 3.42
C ASP A 96 -15.05 -8.51 3.15
N THR A 97 -14.90 -9.77 3.55
CA THR A 97 -15.90 -10.81 3.31
C THR A 97 -17.07 -10.72 4.25
N ALA A 98 -16.94 -10.04 5.39
CA ALA A 98 -18.06 -9.82 6.31
C ALA A 98 -19.09 -8.84 5.74
N SER A 99 -18.64 -7.81 5.04
CA SER A 99 -19.50 -6.77 4.44
C SER A 99 -19.66 -6.90 2.92
N ASN A 100 -18.93 -7.82 2.27
CA ASN A 100 -18.87 -7.96 0.81
C ASN A 100 -18.44 -6.66 0.12
N THR A 101 -17.47 -5.96 0.70
CA THR A 101 -16.96 -4.70 0.16
C THR A 101 -15.50 -4.82 -0.25
N LEU A 102 -15.14 -4.01 -1.25
CA LEU A 102 -13.76 -3.80 -1.68
C LEU A 102 -13.40 -2.37 -1.34
N VAL A 103 -12.34 -2.20 -0.57
CA VAL A 103 -11.84 -0.87 -0.17
C VAL A 103 -10.47 -0.67 -0.80
N ILE A 104 -10.29 0.47 -1.45
CA ILE A 104 -9.02 0.85 -2.08
C ILE A 104 -8.55 2.15 -1.43
N SER A 105 -7.42 2.07 -0.74
CA SER A 105 -6.78 3.21 -0.10
C SER A 105 -5.46 3.49 -0.82
N ARG A 106 -5.27 4.73 -1.29
CA ARG A 106 -4.14 5.09 -2.12
C ARG A 106 -3.40 6.31 -1.58
N ASN A 107 -2.08 6.18 -1.53
CA ASN A 107 -1.13 7.29 -1.39
C ASN A 107 -0.09 7.16 -2.51
N THR A 108 -0.57 7.19 -3.75
CA THR A 108 0.22 7.01 -4.96
C THR A 108 -0.44 7.74 -6.13
N ALA A 109 0.36 8.23 -7.06
CA ALA A 109 -0.12 8.75 -8.33
C ALA A 109 -0.48 7.63 -9.33
N CYS A 110 -0.03 6.41 -9.08
CA CYS A 110 -0.34 5.27 -9.94
C CYS A 110 -1.84 4.99 -9.92
N PRO A 111 -2.51 4.91 -11.09
CA PRO A 111 -3.93 4.61 -11.14
C PRO A 111 -4.21 3.16 -10.77
N VAL A 112 -5.39 2.94 -10.21
CA VAL A 112 -5.95 1.61 -10.01
C VAL A 112 -7.04 1.40 -11.06
N LEU A 113 -6.93 0.32 -11.81
CA LEU A 113 -7.91 -0.04 -12.82
C LEU A 113 -8.91 -1.02 -12.22
N VAL A 114 -10.18 -0.67 -12.29
CA VAL A 114 -11.27 -1.52 -11.81
C VAL A 114 -12.13 -1.94 -13.00
N TYR A 115 -12.29 -3.25 -13.18
CA TYR A 115 -13.21 -3.80 -14.17
C TYR A 115 -14.45 -4.31 -13.45
N ARG A 116 -15.60 -3.76 -13.78
CA ARG A 116 -16.87 -4.09 -13.15
C ARG A 116 -18.02 -3.84 -14.09
N ASN A 117 -18.99 -4.76 -14.15
CA ASN A 117 -20.17 -4.66 -15.01
C ASN A 117 -19.80 -4.39 -16.49
N ASP A 118 -18.83 -5.13 -17.00
CA ASP A 118 -18.30 -5.02 -18.37
C ASP A 118 -17.69 -3.65 -18.72
N LYS A 119 -17.30 -2.88 -17.72
CA LYS A 119 -16.66 -1.58 -17.87
C LYS A 119 -15.36 -1.50 -17.08
N ALA A 120 -14.36 -0.90 -17.70
CA ALA A 120 -13.09 -0.58 -17.04
C ALA A 120 -13.12 0.88 -16.60
N VAL A 121 -12.78 1.12 -15.34
CA VAL A 121 -12.70 2.46 -14.74
C VAL A 121 -11.32 2.65 -14.15
N SER A 122 -10.70 3.78 -14.42
CA SER A 122 -9.44 4.17 -13.79
C SER A 122 -9.73 5.04 -12.57
N LEU A 123 -9.32 4.58 -11.41
CA LEU A 123 -9.38 5.37 -10.19
C LEU A 123 -8.09 6.19 -10.07
N GLN A 124 -8.24 7.49 -10.15
CA GLN A 124 -7.14 8.44 -10.00
C GLN A 124 -7.48 9.41 -8.87
N GLY A 125 -6.48 10.00 -8.26
CA GLY A 125 -6.67 10.95 -7.18
C GLY A 125 -5.37 11.66 -6.85
N ASP A 126 -5.49 12.75 -6.09
CA ASP A 126 -4.38 13.65 -5.77
C ASP A 126 -3.65 13.25 -4.48
N SER A 127 -3.79 12.01 -4.03
CA SER A 127 -3.09 11.54 -2.85
C SER A 127 -1.60 11.40 -3.12
N GLY A 128 -0.81 12.23 -2.47
CA GLY A 128 0.63 12.18 -2.56
C GLY A 128 1.22 11.03 -1.72
N PRO A 129 2.53 10.76 -1.90
CA PRO A 129 3.21 9.74 -1.13
C PRO A 129 3.21 10.04 0.37
N ILE A 130 3.42 9.00 1.17
CA ILE A 130 3.56 9.13 2.62
C ILE A 130 5.01 9.47 3.00
N GLY A 131 5.20 10.02 4.19
CA GLY A 131 6.50 10.16 4.84
C GLY A 131 7.14 11.55 4.77
N VAL A 132 6.67 12.46 3.91
CA VAL A 132 7.32 13.76 3.69
C VAL A 132 6.43 14.98 3.98
N ARG A 133 5.13 14.79 4.08
CA ARG A 133 4.18 15.87 4.40
C ARG A 133 3.85 15.87 5.88
N ALA A 134 3.36 16.98 6.40
CA ALA A 134 2.94 17.09 7.80
C ALA A 134 1.78 16.14 8.13
N SER A 135 0.91 15.85 7.15
CA SER A 135 -0.20 14.90 7.30
C SER A 135 -0.50 14.24 5.96
N THR A 136 -1.22 13.13 6.00
CA THR A 136 -1.65 12.43 4.79
C THR A 136 -3.16 12.23 4.76
N LYS A 137 -3.70 12.21 3.54
CA LYS A 137 -5.08 11.83 3.24
C LYS A 137 -5.03 10.69 2.22
N PRO A 138 -5.27 9.47 2.66
CA PRO A 138 -5.30 8.33 1.75
C PRO A 138 -6.50 8.36 0.81
#